data_eca7756615146298178353882e5d1bf8
#
_entry.id   eca7756615146298178353882e5d1bf8
#
_cell.length_a   1.000
_cell.length_b   1.000
_cell.length_c   1.000
_cell.angle_alpha   90.00
_cell.angle_beta   90.00
_cell.angle_gamma   90.00
#
_symmetry.space_group_name_H-M   'P 1'
#
loop_
_entity.id
_entity.type
_entity.pdbx_description
1 polymer ?
#
loop_
_entity_poly.entity_id
_entity_poly.type
_entity_poly.pdbx_seq_one_letter_code
_entity_poly.pdbx_strand_id
1 'polypeptide(L)'
;MKRVFKFAMPFLQASLVKQILVGLILGMALGLTFPDAAKSVGFLGTVFVTALKGVAPILVFVLVMSSIANQSDISQGNMHVKPIITLYLVGTFLAAVIAVGASFLWPTEITLQAAQDTVSTPGGIAEVFGNLILQAVDNPVHAIASGNYISILVWAIAMGAVLRQSHSSTREVLLDAAKTVEFIVRLVIRFAPFGIFGIVASTLATTGLEVFAGYLKLLAVLVGTMFFIALVVNPILVW
;
A
#
# COMPACT_ATOMS: atom_id res chain seq x y z
N MET A 1 27.11 9.11 -26.64
CA MET A 1 26.01 9.62 -25.84
C MET A 1 24.65 9.75 -26.57
N LYS A 2 24.56 10.27 -27.80
CA LYS A 2 23.29 10.46 -28.55
C LYS A 2 22.53 9.16 -28.91
N ARG A 3 23.17 8.00 -29.03
CA ARG A 3 22.49 6.72 -29.36
C ARG A 3 21.78 6.07 -28.18
N VAL A 4 22.29 6.21 -26.95
CA VAL A 4 21.66 5.69 -25.73
C VAL A 4 20.37 6.46 -25.40
N PHE A 5 20.36 7.78 -25.64
CA PHE A 5 19.20 8.64 -25.41
C PHE A 5 18.03 8.33 -26.37
N LYS A 6 18.32 7.89 -27.60
CA LYS A 6 17.30 7.55 -28.60
C LYS A 6 16.58 6.22 -28.29
N PHE A 7 17.21 5.31 -27.54
CA PHE A 7 16.61 4.06 -27.09
C PHE A 7 15.80 4.22 -25.78
N ALA A 8 16.18 5.19 -24.95
CA ALA A 8 15.51 5.47 -23.68
C ALA A 8 14.18 6.26 -23.85
N MET A 9 14.05 7.06 -24.92
CA MET A 9 12.85 7.88 -25.16
C MET A 9 11.54 7.06 -25.29
N PRO A 10 11.46 5.97 -26.09
CA PRO A 10 10.24 5.18 -26.18
C PRO A 10 9.92 4.42 -24.87
N PHE A 11 10.94 4.10 -24.08
CA PHE A 11 10.76 3.46 -22.77
C PHE A 11 10.16 4.42 -21.73
N LEU A 12 10.61 5.67 -21.69
CA LEU A 12 10.09 6.70 -20.79
C LEU A 12 8.66 7.15 -21.13
N GLN A 13 8.23 6.95 -22.38
CA GLN A 13 6.86 7.20 -22.86
C GLN A 13 5.93 5.98 -22.72
N ALA A 14 6.47 4.79 -22.41
CA ALA A 14 5.69 3.58 -22.19
C ALA A 14 4.87 3.69 -20.90
N SER A 15 3.76 2.95 -20.83
CA SER A 15 2.97 2.87 -19.61
C SER A 15 3.85 2.37 -18.44
N LEU A 16 3.62 2.92 -17.24
CA LEU A 16 4.38 2.60 -16.04
C LEU A 16 4.45 1.08 -15.79
N VAL A 17 3.35 0.37 -16.07
CA VAL A 17 3.27 -1.11 -15.95
C VAL A 17 4.29 -1.80 -16.85
N LYS A 18 4.44 -1.35 -18.11
CA LYS A 18 5.44 -1.92 -19.02
C LYS A 18 6.87 -1.66 -18.54
N GLN A 19 7.13 -0.48 -17.98
CA GLN A 19 8.43 -0.14 -17.39
C GLN A 19 8.74 -1.03 -16.19
N ILE A 20 7.76 -1.28 -15.32
CA ILE A 20 7.88 -2.17 -14.16
C ILE A 20 8.17 -3.61 -14.61
N LEU A 21 7.45 -4.12 -15.62
CA LEU A 21 7.70 -5.47 -16.16
C LEU A 21 9.11 -5.62 -16.70
N VAL A 22 9.61 -4.63 -17.44
CA VAL A 22 10.98 -4.63 -17.93
C VAL A 22 11.98 -4.59 -16.75
N GLY A 23 11.74 -3.73 -15.74
CA GLY A 23 12.55 -3.68 -14.53
C GLY A 23 12.60 -5.02 -13.80
N LEU A 24 11.46 -5.70 -13.69
CA LEU A 24 11.34 -7.02 -13.06
C LEU A 24 12.16 -8.08 -13.84
N ILE A 25 12.00 -8.15 -15.16
CA ILE A 25 12.74 -9.12 -16.01
C ILE A 25 14.25 -8.87 -15.92
N LEU A 26 14.69 -7.60 -16.03
CA LEU A 26 16.10 -7.24 -15.90
C LEU A 26 16.64 -7.53 -14.51
N GLY A 27 15.84 -7.28 -13.46
CA GLY A 27 16.19 -7.60 -12.07
C GLY A 27 16.39 -9.09 -11.86
N MET A 28 15.49 -9.92 -12.39
CA MET A 28 15.64 -11.38 -12.35
C MET A 28 16.90 -11.83 -13.12
N ALA A 29 17.12 -11.33 -14.32
CA ALA A 29 18.28 -11.68 -15.11
C ALA A 29 19.59 -11.30 -14.36
N LEU A 30 19.67 -10.10 -13.79
CA LEU A 30 20.84 -9.66 -13.02
C LEU A 30 21.05 -10.50 -11.75
N GLY A 31 19.98 -10.79 -11.00
CA GLY A 31 20.04 -11.60 -9.77
C GLY A 31 20.57 -13.01 -10.02
N LEU A 32 20.24 -13.60 -11.18
CA LEU A 32 20.69 -14.94 -11.56
C LEU A 32 22.11 -14.98 -12.13
N THR A 33 22.50 -13.95 -12.91
CA THR A 33 23.78 -13.98 -13.62
C THR A 33 24.93 -13.37 -12.83
N PHE A 34 24.67 -12.32 -12.07
CA PHE A 34 25.68 -11.55 -11.33
C PHE A 34 25.21 -11.22 -9.91
N PRO A 35 25.24 -12.20 -8.95
CA PRO A 35 24.69 -12.01 -7.61
C PRO A 35 25.31 -10.83 -6.83
N ASP A 36 26.61 -10.59 -6.96
CA ASP A 36 27.26 -9.51 -6.21
C ASP A 36 26.88 -8.12 -6.74
N ALA A 37 26.77 -7.97 -8.06
CA ALA A 37 26.23 -6.76 -8.65
C ALA A 37 24.75 -6.54 -8.28
N ALA A 38 23.97 -7.63 -8.22
CA ALA A 38 22.56 -7.61 -7.84
C ALA A 38 22.34 -7.13 -6.40
N LYS A 39 23.19 -7.56 -5.45
CA LYS A 39 23.17 -7.04 -4.07
C LYS A 39 23.44 -5.54 -4.01
N SER A 40 24.38 -5.05 -4.80
CA SER A 40 24.73 -3.62 -4.84
C SER A 40 23.58 -2.74 -5.36
N VAL A 41 22.83 -3.20 -6.37
CA VAL A 41 21.67 -2.45 -6.89
C VAL A 41 20.44 -2.52 -5.97
N GLY A 42 20.44 -3.37 -4.95
CA GLY A 42 19.41 -3.44 -3.92
C GLY A 42 19.15 -2.11 -3.21
N PHE A 43 20.18 -1.24 -3.16
CA PHE A 43 20.06 0.13 -2.66
C PHE A 43 18.94 0.92 -3.34
N LEU A 44 18.74 0.76 -4.65
CA LEU A 44 17.66 1.44 -5.38
C LEU A 44 16.28 1.00 -4.86
N GLY A 45 16.14 -0.28 -4.54
CA GLY A 45 14.94 -0.82 -3.93
C GLY A 45 14.68 -0.25 -2.54
N THR A 46 15.72 -0.21 -1.71
CA THR A 46 15.64 0.36 -0.35
C THR A 46 15.22 1.83 -0.38
N VAL A 47 15.84 2.63 -1.23
CA VAL A 47 15.49 4.06 -1.41
C VAL A 47 14.04 4.23 -1.84
N PHE A 48 13.58 3.43 -2.80
CA PHE A 48 12.20 3.49 -3.28
C PHE A 48 11.18 3.13 -2.18
N VAL A 49 11.40 2.03 -1.46
CA VAL A 49 10.51 1.62 -0.36
C VAL A 49 10.52 2.64 0.77
N THR A 50 11.69 3.18 1.13
CA THR A 50 11.81 4.21 2.16
C THR A 50 11.08 5.50 1.74
N ALA A 51 11.20 5.91 0.48
CA ALA A 51 10.48 7.06 -0.04
C ALA A 51 8.95 6.85 0.02
N LEU A 52 8.45 5.66 -0.36
CA LEU A 52 7.02 5.32 -0.25
C LEU A 52 6.55 5.34 1.21
N LYS A 53 7.30 4.73 2.12
CA LYS A 53 6.98 4.71 3.55
C LYS A 53 6.96 6.12 4.14
N GLY A 54 7.83 7.01 3.69
CA GLY A 54 7.89 8.39 4.17
C GLY A 54 6.73 9.26 3.70
N VAL A 55 6.24 9.03 2.47
CA VAL A 55 5.18 9.90 1.89
C VAL A 55 3.77 9.39 2.21
N ALA A 56 3.58 8.07 2.39
CA ALA A 56 2.28 7.46 2.59
C ALA A 56 1.52 8.00 3.84
N PRO A 57 2.13 8.16 5.02
CA PRO A 57 1.45 8.71 6.20
C PRO A 57 0.93 10.13 5.97
N ILE A 58 1.74 10.99 5.35
CA ILE A 58 1.39 12.38 5.03
C ILE A 58 0.23 12.41 4.03
N LEU A 59 0.28 11.55 2.99
CA LEU A 59 -0.77 11.44 2.00
C LEU A 59 -2.11 11.10 2.65
N VAL A 60 -2.14 10.04 3.48
CA VAL A 60 -3.37 9.60 4.15
C VAL A 60 -3.92 10.70 5.06
N PHE A 61 -3.07 11.32 5.86
CA PHE A 61 -3.47 12.41 6.75
C PHE A 61 -4.12 13.57 6.00
N VAL A 62 -3.43 14.11 5.00
CA VAL A 62 -3.88 15.30 4.27
C VAL A 62 -5.10 14.99 3.40
N LEU A 63 -5.13 13.84 2.71
CA LEU A 63 -6.27 13.45 1.88
C LEU A 63 -7.54 13.25 2.71
N VAL A 64 -7.47 12.51 3.80
CA VAL A 64 -8.64 12.23 4.65
C VAL A 64 -9.13 13.53 5.30
N MET A 65 -8.23 14.32 5.86
CA MET A 65 -8.56 15.62 6.45
C MET A 65 -9.22 16.55 5.40
N SER A 66 -8.63 16.67 4.22
CA SER A 66 -9.16 17.50 3.13
C SER A 66 -10.52 16.99 2.62
N SER A 67 -10.68 15.68 2.47
CA SER A 67 -11.94 15.06 2.04
C SER A 67 -13.08 15.38 3.01
N ILE A 68 -12.83 15.26 4.31
CA ILE A 68 -13.84 15.51 5.34
C ILE A 68 -14.16 17.01 5.44
N ALA A 69 -13.13 17.87 5.41
CA ALA A 69 -13.29 19.32 5.48
C ALA A 69 -14.08 19.88 4.28
N ASN A 70 -13.94 19.27 3.11
CA ASN A 70 -14.59 19.70 1.87
C ASN A 70 -15.88 18.92 1.55
N GLN A 71 -16.30 18.02 2.44
CA GLN A 71 -17.55 17.32 2.27
C GLN A 71 -18.72 18.31 2.37
N SER A 72 -19.42 18.53 1.25
CA SER A 72 -20.65 19.34 1.23
C SER A 72 -21.69 18.72 2.15
N ASP A 73 -22.55 19.56 2.72
CA ASP A 73 -23.66 19.09 3.55
C ASP A 73 -24.55 18.14 2.75
N ILE A 74 -24.37 16.84 2.99
CA ILE A 74 -25.19 15.77 2.43
C ILE A 74 -26.52 15.70 3.23
N SER A 75 -27.08 16.86 3.56
CA SER A 75 -28.32 16.95 4.35
C SER A 75 -29.60 16.82 3.52
N GLN A 76 -29.51 16.66 2.19
CA GLN A 76 -30.69 16.59 1.33
C GLN A 76 -30.79 15.39 0.37
N GLY A 77 -29.97 14.38 0.53
CA GLY A 77 -30.17 13.11 -0.18
C GLY A 77 -30.32 11.97 0.81
N ASN A 78 -31.32 11.11 0.60
CA ASN A 78 -31.49 9.84 1.35
C ASN A 78 -30.25 8.97 1.18
N MET A 79 -29.12 9.35 1.79
CA MET A 79 -27.96 8.48 1.80
C MET A 79 -28.26 7.29 2.70
N HIS A 80 -28.40 6.15 2.08
CA HIS A 80 -28.55 4.86 2.75
C HIS A 80 -27.19 4.45 3.37
N VAL A 81 -26.73 5.22 4.37
CA VAL A 81 -25.46 4.99 5.06
C VAL A 81 -25.44 3.59 5.71
N LYS A 82 -26.58 3.15 6.25
CA LYS A 82 -26.72 1.82 6.83
C LYS A 82 -26.37 0.70 5.86
N PRO A 83 -26.99 0.58 4.65
CA PRO A 83 -26.64 -0.50 3.73
C PRO A 83 -25.20 -0.43 3.26
N ILE A 84 -24.62 0.78 3.09
CA ILE A 84 -23.21 0.92 2.69
C ILE A 84 -22.28 0.35 3.77
N ILE A 85 -22.49 0.72 5.04
CA ILE A 85 -21.70 0.20 6.17
C ILE A 85 -21.90 -1.30 6.32
N THR A 86 -23.13 -1.78 6.20
CA THR A 86 -23.43 -3.22 6.30
C THR A 86 -22.74 -4.00 5.19
N LEU A 87 -22.85 -3.56 3.94
CA LEU A 87 -22.16 -4.19 2.80
C LEU A 87 -20.65 -4.18 2.97
N TYR A 88 -20.09 -3.09 3.48
CA TYR A 88 -18.65 -3.00 3.75
C TYR A 88 -18.21 -4.01 4.82
N LEU A 89 -18.94 -4.10 5.94
CA LEU A 89 -18.63 -5.05 7.02
C LEU A 89 -18.79 -6.49 6.57
N VAL A 90 -19.90 -6.81 5.90
CA VAL A 90 -20.15 -8.17 5.37
C VAL A 90 -19.10 -8.53 4.30
N GLY A 91 -18.80 -7.62 3.38
CA GLY A 91 -17.78 -7.83 2.34
C GLY A 91 -16.40 -8.08 2.93
N THR A 92 -16.01 -7.30 3.95
CA THR A 92 -14.73 -7.48 4.65
C THR A 92 -14.67 -8.82 5.39
N PHE A 93 -15.76 -9.20 6.06
CA PHE A 93 -15.85 -10.48 6.75
C PHE A 93 -15.78 -11.66 5.78
N LEU A 94 -16.53 -11.62 4.68
CA LEU A 94 -16.49 -12.65 3.64
C LEU A 94 -15.10 -12.74 3.00
N ALA A 95 -14.45 -11.60 2.72
CA ALA A 95 -13.10 -11.58 2.19
C ALA A 95 -12.10 -12.25 3.15
N ALA A 96 -12.23 -12.01 4.46
CA ALA A 96 -11.40 -12.64 5.48
C ALA A 96 -11.62 -14.17 5.53
N VAL A 97 -12.86 -14.62 5.51
CA VAL A 97 -13.22 -16.06 5.50
C VAL A 97 -12.65 -16.74 4.25
N ILE A 98 -12.79 -16.13 3.08
CA ILE A 98 -12.29 -16.67 1.82
C ILE A 98 -10.76 -16.70 1.81
N ALA A 99 -10.09 -15.66 2.32
CA ALA A 99 -8.63 -15.60 2.41
C ALA A 99 -8.08 -16.71 3.32
N VAL A 100 -8.72 -16.92 4.47
CA VAL A 100 -8.38 -18.02 5.39
C VAL A 100 -8.63 -19.37 4.71
N GLY A 101 -9.78 -19.57 4.07
CA GLY A 101 -10.09 -20.77 3.30
C GLY A 101 -9.07 -21.05 2.19
N ALA A 102 -8.67 -20.03 1.42
CA ALA A 102 -7.64 -20.15 0.40
C ALA A 102 -6.28 -20.55 0.99
N SER A 103 -5.92 -20.01 2.17
CA SER A 103 -4.69 -20.37 2.85
C SER A 103 -4.66 -21.84 3.30
N PHE A 104 -5.79 -22.40 3.69
CA PHE A 104 -5.90 -23.82 4.02
C PHE A 104 -5.88 -24.73 2.77
N LEU A 105 -6.45 -24.28 1.66
CA LEU A 105 -6.48 -25.06 0.41
C LEU A 105 -5.12 -25.09 -0.30
N TRP A 106 -4.36 -23.99 -0.20
CA TRP A 106 -3.02 -23.84 -0.81
C TRP A 106 -1.99 -23.40 0.22
N PRO A 107 -1.62 -24.26 1.17
CA PRO A 107 -0.63 -23.91 2.16
C PRO A 107 0.71 -23.59 1.48
N THR A 108 1.26 -22.44 1.83
CA THR A 108 2.56 -21.99 1.38
C THR A 108 3.49 -21.87 2.59
N GLU A 109 4.45 -22.75 2.67
CA GLU A 109 5.51 -22.66 3.68
C GLU A 109 6.56 -21.68 3.17
N ILE A 110 6.69 -20.55 3.82
CA ILE A 110 7.76 -19.59 3.57
C ILE A 110 8.73 -19.70 4.73
N THR A 111 9.94 -20.17 4.46
CA THR A 111 11.05 -20.05 5.39
C THR A 111 11.48 -18.58 5.43
N LEU A 112 10.83 -17.79 6.29
CA LEU A 112 11.33 -16.48 6.64
C LEU A 112 12.66 -16.70 7.32
N GLN A 113 13.77 -16.21 6.74
CA GLN A 113 14.99 -16.01 7.50
C GLN A 113 14.60 -15.06 8.63
N ALA A 114 14.62 -15.57 9.84
CA ALA A 114 14.03 -14.96 11.02
C ALA A 114 14.44 -13.49 11.15
N ALA A 115 13.50 -12.60 10.89
CA ALA A 115 13.52 -11.35 11.60
C ALA A 115 13.34 -11.71 13.08
N GLN A 116 14.35 -11.45 13.90
CA GLN A 116 14.38 -11.79 15.34
C GLN A 116 13.41 -10.95 16.17
N ASP A 117 12.46 -10.28 15.52
CA ASP A 117 11.36 -9.67 16.23
C ASP A 117 10.37 -10.79 16.58
N THR A 118 10.40 -11.20 17.84
CA THR A 118 9.39 -12.07 18.43
C THR A 118 8.03 -11.38 18.29
N VAL A 119 7.35 -11.68 17.18
CA VAL A 119 5.94 -11.31 17.03
C VAL A 119 5.18 -12.15 18.05
N SER A 120 4.95 -11.58 19.24
CA SER A 120 4.08 -12.19 20.23
C SER A 120 2.67 -12.25 19.64
N THR A 121 2.13 -13.46 19.54
CA THR A 121 0.73 -13.64 19.18
C THR A 121 -0.12 -12.93 20.25
N PRO A 122 -1.09 -12.08 19.86
CA PRO A 122 -1.97 -11.40 20.82
C PRO A 122 -2.64 -12.41 21.73
N GLY A 123 -2.69 -12.16 23.05
CA GLY A 123 -3.27 -13.06 24.06
C GLY A 123 -4.79 -13.16 24.00
N GLY A 124 -5.46 -12.39 23.16
CA GLY A 124 -6.91 -12.46 22.95
C GLY A 124 -7.50 -11.20 22.31
N ILE A 125 -8.80 -11.28 21.98
CA ILE A 125 -9.52 -10.18 21.30
C ILE A 125 -9.50 -8.89 22.15
N ALA A 126 -9.61 -8.99 23.48
CA ALA A 126 -9.60 -7.85 24.38
C ALA A 126 -8.27 -7.08 24.34
N GLU A 127 -7.15 -7.79 24.26
CA GLU A 127 -5.83 -7.18 24.12
C GLU A 127 -5.68 -6.47 22.78
N VAL A 128 -6.17 -7.07 21.68
CA VAL A 128 -6.17 -6.45 20.36
C VAL A 128 -6.96 -5.13 20.37
N PHE A 129 -8.17 -5.13 20.92
CA PHE A 129 -8.99 -3.91 21.05
C PHE A 129 -8.33 -2.86 21.95
N GLY A 130 -7.73 -3.26 23.08
CA GLY A 130 -6.98 -2.36 23.95
C GLY A 130 -5.84 -1.67 23.21
N ASN A 131 -5.05 -2.43 22.46
CA ASN A 131 -3.95 -1.91 21.65
C ASN A 131 -4.42 -0.98 20.53
N LEU A 132 -5.57 -1.28 19.89
CA LEU A 132 -6.16 -0.40 18.87
C LEU A 132 -6.58 0.95 19.45
N ILE A 133 -7.19 0.97 20.65
CA ILE A 133 -7.60 2.19 21.32
C ILE A 133 -6.36 3.01 21.71
N LEU A 134 -5.34 2.39 22.26
CA LEU A 134 -4.09 3.07 22.62
C LEU A 134 -3.39 3.65 21.38
N GLN A 135 -3.35 2.90 20.28
CA GLN A 135 -2.82 3.40 19.02
C GLN A 135 -3.62 4.59 18.46
N ALA A 136 -4.94 4.62 18.67
CA ALA A 136 -5.81 5.71 18.21
C ALA A 136 -5.50 7.04 18.89
N VAL A 137 -5.02 7.02 20.13
CA VAL A 137 -4.78 8.22 20.99
C VAL A 137 -3.30 8.68 20.94
N ASP A 138 -2.49 8.10 20.08
CA ASP A 138 -1.09 8.47 19.92
C ASP A 138 -0.92 9.95 19.46
N ASN A 139 0.24 10.51 19.73
CA ASN A 139 0.58 11.88 19.31
C ASN A 139 0.54 11.98 17.76
N PRO A 140 -0.15 12.98 17.16
CA PRO A 140 -0.31 13.08 15.72
C PRO A 140 1.02 13.20 14.97
N VAL A 141 2.01 13.89 15.53
CA VAL A 141 3.34 14.02 14.91
C VAL A 141 4.10 12.70 14.97
N HIS A 142 4.05 12.02 16.12
CA HIS A 142 4.64 10.70 16.28
C HIS A 142 3.95 9.67 15.36
N ALA A 143 2.63 9.72 15.27
CA ALA A 143 1.86 8.84 14.40
C ALA A 143 2.25 8.96 12.91
N ILE A 144 2.45 10.19 12.42
CA ILE A 144 2.92 10.45 11.05
C ILE A 144 4.35 9.93 10.87
N ALA A 145 5.22 10.18 11.83
CA ALA A 145 6.64 9.78 11.78
C ALA A 145 6.82 8.25 11.84
N SER A 146 6.03 7.57 12.68
CA SER A 146 6.07 6.11 12.87
C SER A 146 5.21 5.32 11.87
N GLY A 147 4.31 6.00 11.13
CA GLY A 147 3.35 5.37 10.23
C GLY A 147 2.22 4.64 10.96
N ASN A 148 1.80 5.12 12.14
CA ASN A 148 0.63 4.63 12.85
C ASN A 148 -0.65 5.13 12.17
N TYR A 149 -1.14 4.37 11.17
CA TYR A 149 -2.29 4.76 10.35
C TYR A 149 -3.59 4.90 11.13
N ILE A 150 -3.78 4.20 12.25
CA ILE A 150 -4.98 4.30 13.07
C ILE A 150 -5.05 5.70 13.70
N SER A 151 -3.98 6.14 14.33
CA SER A 151 -3.90 7.48 14.90
C SER A 151 -3.96 8.57 13.82
N ILE A 152 -3.28 8.37 12.69
CA ILE A 152 -3.34 9.28 11.54
C ILE A 152 -4.78 9.51 11.09
N LEU A 153 -5.58 8.43 10.95
CA LEU A 153 -6.98 8.53 10.56
C LEU A 153 -7.82 9.24 11.61
N VAL A 154 -7.65 8.90 12.90
CA VAL A 154 -8.39 9.55 13.99
C VAL A 154 -8.14 11.06 13.99
N TRP A 155 -6.88 11.50 13.93
CA TRP A 155 -6.53 12.91 13.88
C TRP A 155 -6.99 13.60 12.59
N ALA A 156 -6.86 12.93 11.44
CA ALA A 156 -7.33 13.48 10.16
C ALA A 156 -8.85 13.68 10.15
N ILE A 157 -9.61 12.74 10.72
CA ILE A 157 -11.07 12.85 10.87
C ILE A 157 -11.43 13.99 11.82
N ALA A 158 -10.81 14.03 13.01
CA ALA A 158 -11.09 15.06 14.00
C ALA A 158 -10.80 16.47 13.46
N MET A 159 -9.62 16.68 12.87
CA MET A 159 -9.24 17.97 12.29
C MET A 159 -10.11 18.33 11.09
N GLY A 160 -10.40 17.35 10.19
CA GLY A 160 -11.26 17.55 9.03
C GLY A 160 -12.69 17.97 9.42
N ALA A 161 -13.24 17.36 10.48
CA ALA A 161 -14.57 17.68 10.98
C ALA A 161 -14.65 19.12 11.54
N VAL A 162 -13.63 19.58 12.25
CA VAL A 162 -13.55 20.98 12.73
C VAL A 162 -13.38 21.94 11.56
N LEU A 163 -12.48 21.64 10.63
CA LEU A 163 -12.18 22.47 9.47
C LEU A 163 -13.33 22.56 8.46
N ARG A 164 -14.30 21.65 8.52
CA ARG A 164 -15.53 21.73 7.73
C ARG A 164 -16.32 23.02 7.98
N GLN A 165 -16.24 23.57 9.21
CA GLN A 165 -16.90 24.82 9.59
C GLN A 165 -16.07 26.08 9.25
N SER A 166 -14.88 25.90 8.68
CA SER A 166 -13.99 26.99 8.33
C SER A 166 -14.41 27.72 7.06
N HIS A 167 -13.82 28.89 6.81
CA HIS A 167 -14.02 29.65 5.57
C HIS A 167 -13.64 28.85 4.33
N SER A 168 -14.27 29.15 3.19
CA SER A 168 -14.00 28.48 1.91
C SER A 168 -12.52 28.54 1.52
N SER A 169 -11.86 29.66 1.78
CA SER A 169 -10.43 29.85 1.51
C SER A 169 -9.53 28.85 2.25
N THR A 170 -9.83 28.53 3.52
CA THR A 170 -9.09 27.54 4.28
C THR A 170 -9.28 26.12 3.69
N ARG A 171 -10.51 25.81 3.25
CA ARG A 171 -10.80 24.52 2.63
C ARG A 171 -10.14 24.35 1.26
N GLU A 172 -10.04 25.45 0.49
CA GLU A 172 -9.30 25.45 -0.78
C GLU A 172 -7.81 25.20 -0.58
N VAL A 173 -7.19 25.83 0.43
CA VAL A 173 -5.78 25.56 0.79
C VAL A 173 -5.56 24.08 1.13
N LEU A 174 -6.50 23.45 1.85
CA LEU A 174 -6.42 22.01 2.14
C LEU A 174 -6.51 21.14 0.88
N LEU A 175 -7.38 21.52 -0.06
CA LEU A 175 -7.47 20.82 -1.35
C LEU A 175 -6.16 20.94 -2.15
N ASP A 176 -5.55 22.11 -2.16
CA ASP A 176 -4.29 22.32 -2.87
C ASP A 176 -3.12 21.61 -2.17
N ALA A 177 -3.11 21.54 -0.84
CA ALA A 177 -2.17 20.73 -0.09
C ALA A 177 -2.33 19.24 -0.44
N ALA A 178 -3.57 18.73 -0.51
CA ALA A 178 -3.85 17.36 -0.91
C ALA A 178 -3.35 17.04 -2.32
N LYS A 179 -3.62 17.91 -3.30
CA LYS A 179 -3.11 17.77 -4.67
C LYS A 179 -1.58 17.80 -4.73
N THR A 180 -0.95 18.66 -3.91
CA THR A 180 0.51 18.77 -3.84
C THR A 180 1.13 17.47 -3.34
N VAL A 181 0.60 16.90 -2.25
CA VAL A 181 1.09 15.62 -1.71
C VAL A 181 0.83 14.49 -2.70
N GLU A 182 -0.34 14.45 -3.33
CA GLU A 182 -0.64 13.47 -4.39
C GLU A 182 0.36 13.54 -5.56
N PHE A 183 0.75 14.75 -5.97
CA PHE A 183 1.77 14.93 -7.00
C PHE A 183 3.13 14.36 -6.57
N ILE A 184 3.56 14.59 -5.32
CA ILE A 184 4.81 14.03 -4.78
C ILE A 184 4.76 12.50 -4.78
N VAL A 185 3.63 11.90 -4.36
CA VAL A 185 3.44 10.44 -4.41
C VAL A 185 3.55 9.91 -5.84
N ARG A 186 2.90 10.57 -6.79
CA ARG A 186 3.01 10.18 -8.21
C ARG A 186 4.44 10.26 -8.71
N LEU A 187 5.21 11.26 -8.26
CA LEU A 187 6.62 11.37 -8.57
C LEU A 187 7.42 10.19 -8.02
N VAL A 188 7.21 9.83 -6.75
CA VAL A 188 7.85 8.66 -6.12
C VAL A 188 7.48 7.37 -6.86
N ILE A 189 6.19 7.19 -7.19
CA ILE A 189 5.72 6.00 -7.94
C ILE A 189 6.38 5.92 -9.33
N ARG A 190 6.73 7.03 -9.94
CA ARG A 190 7.42 7.05 -11.24
C ARG A 190 8.82 6.42 -11.18
N PHE A 191 9.44 6.35 -10.00
CA PHE A 191 10.69 5.63 -9.76
C PHE A 191 10.50 4.12 -9.49
N ALA A 192 9.26 3.63 -9.43
CA ALA A 192 8.95 2.22 -9.18
C ALA A 192 9.71 1.23 -10.09
N PRO A 193 9.88 1.44 -11.41
CA PRO A 193 10.62 0.50 -12.25
C PRO A 193 12.05 0.27 -11.77
N PHE A 194 12.73 1.31 -11.30
CA PHE A 194 14.11 1.20 -10.76
C PHE A 194 14.12 0.57 -9.37
N GLY A 195 13.15 0.93 -8.52
CA GLY A 195 13.00 0.34 -7.20
C GLY A 195 12.71 -1.16 -7.27
N ILE A 196 11.76 -1.56 -8.12
CA ILE A 196 11.38 -2.97 -8.31
C ILE A 196 12.53 -3.77 -8.93
N PHE A 197 13.24 -3.20 -9.91
CA PHE A 197 14.47 -3.79 -10.44
C PHE A 197 15.47 -4.11 -9.32
N GLY A 198 15.76 -3.14 -8.44
CA GLY A 198 16.72 -3.30 -7.34
C GLY A 198 16.26 -4.33 -6.30
N ILE A 199 14.97 -4.31 -5.92
CA ILE A 199 14.42 -5.27 -4.96
C ILE A 199 14.51 -6.69 -5.52
N VAL A 200 14.01 -6.90 -6.73
CA VAL A 200 13.97 -8.25 -7.35
C VAL A 200 15.38 -8.81 -7.54
N ALA A 201 16.31 -7.99 -8.05
CA ALA A 201 17.69 -8.38 -8.24
C ALA A 201 18.35 -8.81 -6.91
N SER A 202 18.24 -7.96 -5.87
CA SER A 202 18.88 -8.23 -4.58
C SER A 202 18.21 -9.39 -3.83
N THR A 203 16.89 -9.50 -3.87
CA THR A 203 16.15 -10.60 -3.23
C THR A 203 16.56 -11.93 -3.87
N LEU A 204 16.54 -12.02 -5.19
CA LEU A 204 16.92 -13.27 -5.88
C LEU A 204 18.38 -13.66 -5.62
N ALA A 205 19.28 -12.68 -5.56
CA ALA A 205 20.70 -12.91 -5.25
C ALA A 205 20.95 -13.34 -3.81
N THR A 206 20.07 -12.99 -2.87
CA THR A 206 20.25 -13.32 -1.44
C THR A 206 19.48 -14.56 -1.01
N THR A 207 18.28 -14.77 -1.53
CA THR A 207 17.38 -15.87 -1.09
C THR A 207 17.44 -17.09 -2.00
N GLY A 208 17.93 -16.95 -3.22
CA GLY A 208 17.95 -18.02 -4.21
C GLY A 208 16.61 -18.28 -4.89
N LEU A 209 16.63 -19.15 -5.92
CA LEU A 209 15.46 -19.45 -6.75
C LEU A 209 14.35 -20.19 -6.01
N GLU A 210 14.68 -21.09 -5.10
CA GLU A 210 13.67 -21.91 -4.39
C GLU A 210 12.78 -21.05 -3.51
N VAL A 211 13.36 -20.15 -2.71
CA VAL A 211 12.63 -19.25 -1.85
C VAL A 211 11.82 -18.23 -2.69
N PHE A 212 12.40 -17.75 -3.79
CA PHE A 212 11.71 -16.87 -4.71
C PHE A 212 10.49 -17.54 -5.35
N ALA A 213 10.58 -18.81 -5.72
CA ALA A 213 9.43 -19.59 -6.22
C ALA A 213 8.32 -19.74 -5.17
N GLY A 214 8.68 -19.90 -3.89
CA GLY A 214 7.74 -19.88 -2.77
C GLY A 214 6.97 -18.56 -2.67
N TYR A 215 7.67 -17.43 -2.81
CA TYR A 215 7.02 -16.11 -2.85
C TYR A 215 6.09 -15.94 -4.05
N LEU A 216 6.48 -16.44 -5.23
CA LEU A 216 5.61 -16.40 -6.41
C LEU A 216 4.34 -17.22 -6.22
N LYS A 217 4.44 -18.40 -5.59
CA LYS A 217 3.28 -19.23 -5.26
C LYS A 217 2.34 -18.50 -4.30
N LEU A 218 2.87 -17.91 -3.24
CA LEU A 218 2.08 -17.11 -2.30
C LEU A 218 1.41 -15.93 -2.99
N LEU A 219 2.15 -15.22 -3.83
CA LEU A 219 1.61 -14.08 -4.60
C LEU A 219 0.49 -14.52 -5.55
N ALA A 220 0.65 -15.66 -6.22
CA ALA A 220 -0.38 -16.21 -7.13
C ALA A 220 -1.66 -16.57 -6.37
N VAL A 221 -1.55 -17.20 -5.19
CA VAL A 221 -2.71 -17.51 -4.34
C VAL A 221 -3.38 -16.23 -3.86
N LEU A 222 -2.61 -15.24 -3.38
CA LEU A 222 -3.12 -13.98 -2.89
C LEU A 222 -3.84 -13.20 -4.00
N VAL A 223 -3.19 -13.02 -5.14
CA VAL A 223 -3.77 -12.29 -6.29
C VAL A 223 -4.99 -13.04 -6.85
N GLY A 224 -4.91 -14.37 -6.97
CA GLY A 224 -6.03 -15.20 -7.38
C GLY A 224 -7.24 -15.07 -6.45
N THR A 225 -7.01 -15.09 -5.15
CA THR A 225 -8.06 -14.88 -4.14
C THR A 225 -8.65 -13.47 -4.23
N MET A 226 -7.82 -12.44 -4.41
CA MET A 226 -8.30 -11.06 -4.61
C MET A 226 -9.18 -10.95 -5.86
N PHE A 227 -8.78 -11.54 -6.98
CA PHE A 227 -9.59 -11.55 -8.20
C PHE A 227 -10.90 -12.32 -8.01
N PHE A 228 -10.87 -13.44 -7.32
CA PHE A 228 -12.09 -14.20 -7.00
C PHE A 228 -13.06 -13.37 -6.15
N ILE A 229 -12.57 -12.69 -5.13
CA ILE A 229 -13.39 -11.79 -4.29
C ILE A 229 -13.95 -10.64 -5.14
N ALA A 230 -13.12 -10.00 -5.95
CA ALA A 230 -13.53 -8.84 -6.74
C ALA A 230 -14.54 -9.17 -7.84
N LEU A 231 -14.37 -10.30 -8.53
CA LEU A 231 -15.17 -10.65 -9.71
C LEU A 231 -16.36 -11.56 -9.41
N VAL A 232 -16.33 -12.29 -8.30
CA VAL A 232 -17.39 -13.24 -7.95
C VAL A 232 -18.13 -12.79 -6.70
N VAL A 233 -17.42 -12.61 -5.60
CA VAL A 233 -18.04 -12.36 -4.28
C VAL A 233 -18.69 -10.98 -4.21
N ASN A 234 -17.96 -9.93 -4.60
CA ASN A 234 -18.48 -8.57 -4.56
C ASN A 234 -19.69 -8.35 -5.48
N PRO A 235 -19.74 -8.82 -6.73
CA PRO A 235 -20.95 -8.75 -7.55
C PRO A 235 -22.15 -9.48 -6.95
N ILE A 236 -21.93 -10.69 -6.37
CA ILE A 236 -23.01 -11.44 -5.70
C ILE A 236 -23.53 -10.70 -4.46
N LEU A 237 -22.64 -10.04 -3.73
CA LEU A 237 -23.02 -9.30 -2.51
C LEU A 237 -23.84 -8.04 -2.83
N VAL A 238 -23.63 -7.42 -3.97
CA VAL A 238 -24.28 -6.15 -4.37
C VAL A 238 -25.55 -6.41 -5.17
N TRP A 239 -25.72 -7.60 -5.75
CA TRP A 239 -26.88 -7.97 -6.55
C TRP A 239 -28.08 -8.35 -5.70
#